data_26ccfb3ef37050c2906f4e17e77698fc
#
_entry.id   26ccfb3ef37050c2906f4e17e77698fc
#
_cell.length_a   1.000
_cell.length_b   1.000
_cell.length_c   1.000
_cell.angle_alpha   90.00
_cell.angle_beta   90.00
_cell.angle_gamma   90.00
#
_symmetry.space_group_name_H-M   'P 1'
#
loop_
_entity.id
_entity.type
_entity.pdbx_description
1 polymer ?
#
loop_
_entity_poly.entity_id
_entity_poly.type
_entity_poly.pdbx_seq_one_letter_code
_entity_poly.pdbx_strand_id
1 'polypeptide(L)'
;LGVLEILLLGGFWVTLTVLMPRFFWLQYLPGYLLGMLLCQLQGIAEHDGRPVFAMLGVSHYGALHNWLWCNDGYHIEHHLHPGEHWSRLPLHRKESPPSSRVSQWPPLLRFLPEDGVRAWYGRSVAKLLDRLEGWALHPGPIQRLMLRTHARAMATLLQKLPQHGDS
;
A
#
# COMPACT_ATOMS: atom_id res chain seq x y z
N LEU A 1 0.26 23.90 0.54
CA LEU A 1 1.27 23.84 1.61
C LEU A 1 1.50 25.24 2.13
N GLY A 2 1.25 25.46 3.43
CA GLY A 2 1.42 26.75 4.04
C GLY A 2 2.90 27.07 4.28
N VAL A 3 3.21 28.34 4.38
CA VAL A 3 4.58 28.81 4.71
C VAL A 3 5.11 28.12 5.96
N LEU A 4 4.27 27.87 6.95
CA LEU A 4 4.64 27.17 8.18
C LEU A 4 5.17 25.74 7.91
N GLU A 5 4.54 24.99 7.03
CA GLU A 5 4.99 23.61 6.69
C GLU A 5 6.36 23.63 6.03
N ILE A 6 6.61 24.59 5.14
CA ILE A 6 7.92 24.76 4.48
C ILE A 6 8.99 25.12 5.52
N LEU A 7 8.68 26.02 6.46
CA LEU A 7 9.60 26.40 7.52
C LEU A 7 9.90 25.25 8.47
N LEU A 8 8.88 24.47 8.86
CA LEU A 8 9.04 23.29 9.71
C LEU A 8 9.89 22.21 9.02
N LEU A 9 9.61 21.91 7.76
CA LEU A 9 10.39 20.93 7.00
C LEU A 9 11.83 21.38 6.78
N GLY A 10 12.03 22.65 6.41
CA GLY A 10 13.36 23.24 6.26
C GLY A 10 14.13 23.24 7.57
N GLY A 11 13.50 23.66 8.66
CA GLY A 11 14.08 23.62 10.00
C GLY A 11 14.47 22.22 10.44
N PHE A 12 13.62 21.22 10.17
CA PHE A 12 13.90 19.81 10.44
C PHE A 12 15.14 19.33 9.66
N TRP A 13 15.24 19.63 8.37
CA TRP A 13 16.39 19.24 7.54
C TRP A 13 17.68 19.92 7.98
N VAL A 14 17.64 21.21 8.30
CA VAL A 14 18.79 21.95 8.87
C VAL A 14 19.22 21.30 10.18
N THR A 15 18.30 21.00 11.06
CA THR A 15 18.57 20.34 12.35
C THR A 15 19.25 18.99 12.16
N LEU A 16 18.72 18.14 11.28
CA LEU A 16 19.34 16.84 10.97
C LEU A 16 20.74 17.00 10.37
N THR A 17 20.92 17.96 9.46
CA THR A 17 22.21 18.20 8.82
C THR A 17 23.27 18.65 9.83
N VAL A 18 22.88 19.48 10.80
CA VAL A 18 23.80 20.00 11.81
C VAL A 18 24.10 18.96 12.89
N LEU A 19 23.05 18.30 13.41
CA LEU A 19 23.21 17.39 14.56
C LEU A 19 23.69 16.00 14.14
N MET A 20 23.27 15.53 12.96
CA MET A 20 23.52 14.16 12.49
C MET A 20 23.95 14.13 11.01
N PRO A 21 25.03 14.82 10.60
CA PRO A 21 25.36 15.03 9.18
C PRO A 21 25.57 13.71 8.41
N ARG A 22 26.25 12.72 9.01
CA ARG A 22 26.46 11.41 8.35
C ARG A 22 25.15 10.68 8.12
N PHE A 23 24.24 10.67 9.08
CA PHE A 23 22.91 10.08 8.95
C PHE A 23 22.10 10.80 7.86
N PHE A 24 22.08 12.14 7.88
CA PHE A 24 21.35 12.93 6.92
C PHE A 24 21.79 12.64 5.48
N TRP A 25 23.09 12.73 5.19
CA TRP A 25 23.61 12.60 3.82
C TRP A 25 23.67 11.16 3.31
N LEU A 26 23.92 10.17 4.18
CA LEU A 26 24.16 8.78 3.76
C LEU A 26 22.91 7.90 3.85
N GLN A 27 21.92 8.27 4.66
CA GLN A 27 20.76 7.43 4.89
C GLN A 27 19.45 8.19 4.65
N TYR A 28 19.24 9.32 5.34
CA TYR A 28 17.96 10.01 5.29
C TYR A 28 17.66 10.59 3.92
N LEU A 29 18.54 11.43 3.36
CA LEU A 29 18.31 12.09 2.07
C LEU A 29 18.22 11.09 0.91
N PRO A 30 19.13 10.11 0.75
CA PRO A 30 18.99 9.11 -0.29
C PRO A 30 17.72 8.26 -0.14
N GLY A 31 17.36 7.88 1.08
CA GLY A 31 16.12 7.14 1.37
C GLY A 31 14.87 7.96 1.03
N TYR A 32 14.86 9.23 1.38
CA TYR A 32 13.78 10.16 1.04
C TYR A 32 13.62 10.31 -0.48
N LEU A 33 14.71 10.55 -1.21
CA LEU A 33 14.68 10.70 -2.66
C LEU A 33 14.24 9.41 -3.36
N LEU A 34 14.75 8.26 -2.90
CA LEU A 34 14.32 6.95 -3.41
C LEU A 34 12.85 6.71 -3.14
N GLY A 35 12.36 7.00 -1.94
CA GLY A 35 10.94 6.90 -1.59
C GLY A 35 10.06 7.75 -2.49
N MET A 36 10.44 9.02 -2.71
CA MET A 36 9.74 9.90 -3.63
C MET A 36 9.70 9.35 -5.06
N LEU A 37 10.84 8.84 -5.56
CA LEU A 37 10.90 8.22 -6.89
C LEU A 37 9.97 7.01 -6.99
N LEU A 38 10.00 6.11 -6.01
CA LEU A 38 9.16 4.92 -6.00
C LEU A 38 7.66 5.28 -5.94
N CYS A 39 7.27 6.28 -5.13
CA CYS A 39 5.90 6.77 -5.10
C CYS A 39 5.45 7.33 -6.47
N GLN A 40 6.32 8.10 -7.15
CA GLN A 40 5.98 8.61 -8.49
C GLN A 40 5.84 7.49 -9.51
N LEU A 41 6.75 6.51 -9.51
CA LEU A 41 6.67 5.35 -10.40
C LEU A 41 5.40 4.52 -10.13
N GLN A 42 5.02 4.36 -8.87
CA GLN A 42 3.78 3.67 -8.50
C GLN A 42 2.56 4.42 -9.05
N GLY A 43 2.46 5.73 -8.82
CA GLY A 43 1.36 6.55 -9.34
C GLY A 43 1.26 6.50 -10.87
N ILE A 44 2.39 6.52 -11.59
CA ILE A 44 2.39 6.34 -13.05
C ILE A 44 1.86 4.96 -13.44
N ALA A 45 2.25 3.90 -12.73
CA ALA A 45 1.79 2.54 -13.01
C ALA A 45 0.30 2.35 -12.72
N GLU A 46 -0.22 2.98 -11.68
CA GLU A 46 -1.63 2.95 -11.29
C GLU A 46 -2.53 3.67 -12.29
N HIS A 47 -2.04 4.76 -12.87
CA HIS A 47 -2.76 5.51 -13.90
C HIS A 47 -2.45 5.04 -15.32
N ASP A 48 -1.53 4.07 -15.50
CA ASP A 48 -1.16 3.48 -16.80
C ASP A 48 -0.76 4.52 -17.86
N GLY A 49 -0.19 5.65 -17.43
CA GLY A 49 0.19 6.79 -18.31
C GLY A 49 -0.99 7.47 -19.00
N ARG A 50 -2.23 7.16 -18.62
CA ARG A 50 -3.44 7.79 -19.18
C ARG A 50 -3.74 9.10 -18.48
N PRO A 51 -4.30 10.09 -19.19
CA PRO A 51 -4.72 11.32 -18.54
C PRO A 51 -5.76 11.04 -17.46
N VAL A 52 -5.60 11.66 -16.31
CA VAL A 52 -6.42 11.49 -15.08
C VAL A 52 -7.93 11.58 -15.36
N PHE A 53 -8.34 12.28 -16.41
CA PHE A 53 -9.74 12.49 -16.79
C PHE A 53 -10.35 11.39 -17.68
N ALA A 54 -9.53 10.48 -18.24
CA ALA A 54 -10.02 9.52 -19.21
C ALA A 54 -10.37 8.16 -18.61
N MET A 55 -9.74 7.78 -17.51
CA MET A 55 -9.96 6.48 -16.83
C MET A 55 -9.59 6.60 -15.35
N LEU A 56 -10.29 5.83 -14.53
CA LEU A 56 -10.08 5.79 -13.08
C LEU A 56 -8.73 5.17 -12.65
N GLY A 57 -7.95 4.62 -13.60
CA GLY A 57 -6.69 3.97 -13.28
C GLY A 57 -6.73 2.45 -13.43
N VAL A 58 -5.86 1.77 -12.71
CA VAL A 58 -5.71 0.30 -12.74
C VAL A 58 -5.62 -0.22 -11.31
N SER A 59 -6.42 -1.25 -10.98
CA SER A 59 -6.35 -1.92 -9.67
C SER A 59 -5.54 -3.21 -9.75
N HIS A 60 -4.71 -3.45 -8.72
CA HIS A 60 -3.85 -4.61 -8.55
C HIS A 60 -4.30 -5.42 -7.33
N TYR A 61 -4.69 -6.67 -7.53
CA TYR A 61 -5.28 -7.49 -6.47
C TYR A 61 -4.33 -8.52 -5.86
N GLY A 62 -3.02 -8.35 -6.03
CA GLY A 62 -2.02 -9.21 -5.41
C GLY A 62 -2.09 -9.17 -3.88
N ALA A 63 -2.28 -10.33 -3.25
CA ALA A 63 -2.48 -10.41 -1.80
C ALA A 63 -1.30 -9.82 -1.01
N LEU A 64 -0.06 -10.14 -1.41
CA LEU A 64 1.13 -9.63 -0.73
C LEU A 64 1.25 -8.10 -0.86
N HIS A 65 1.00 -7.55 -2.06
CA HIS A 65 1.03 -6.11 -2.27
C HIS A 65 -0.01 -5.42 -1.37
N ASN A 66 -1.25 -5.85 -1.42
CA ASN A 66 -2.33 -5.24 -0.66
C ASN A 66 -2.14 -5.38 0.86
N TRP A 67 -1.53 -6.47 1.33
CA TRP A 67 -1.19 -6.62 2.73
C TRP A 67 -0.08 -5.65 3.17
N LEU A 68 0.97 -5.48 2.37
CA LEU A 68 2.09 -4.59 2.68
C LEU A 68 1.72 -3.10 2.57
N TRP A 69 0.89 -2.75 1.60
CA TRP A 69 0.51 -1.38 1.26
C TRP A 69 -0.95 -1.06 1.60
N CYS A 70 -1.50 -1.69 2.64
CA CYS A 70 -2.82 -1.32 3.20
C CYS A 70 -3.93 -1.21 2.13
N ASN A 71 -4.03 -2.21 1.24
CA ASN A 71 -5.00 -2.24 0.14
C ASN A 71 -4.88 -1.10 -0.90
N ASP A 72 -3.72 -0.48 -1.01
CA ASP A 72 -3.42 0.54 -2.02
C ASP A 72 -3.63 0.06 -3.46
N GLY A 73 -3.49 -1.25 -3.69
CA GLY A 73 -3.80 -1.87 -4.99
C GLY A 73 -5.27 -1.80 -5.41
N TYR A 74 -6.19 -1.42 -4.54
CA TYR A 74 -7.60 -1.16 -4.88
C TYR A 74 -7.79 0.30 -5.34
N HIS A 75 -6.98 0.73 -6.29
CA HIS A 75 -6.86 2.12 -6.70
C HIS A 75 -8.13 2.67 -7.38
N ILE A 76 -8.78 1.88 -8.24
CA ILE A 76 -10.05 2.27 -8.88
C ILE A 76 -11.17 2.34 -7.85
N GLU A 77 -11.23 1.37 -6.96
CA GLU A 77 -12.21 1.36 -5.87
C GLU A 77 -12.05 2.58 -4.98
N HIS A 78 -10.81 3.03 -4.75
CA HIS A 78 -10.53 4.29 -4.06
C HIS A 78 -11.05 5.50 -4.84
N HIS A 79 -10.86 5.55 -6.16
CA HIS A 79 -11.41 6.64 -6.98
C HIS A 79 -12.94 6.66 -7.02
N LEU A 80 -13.59 5.50 -7.00
CA LEU A 80 -15.05 5.38 -6.93
C LEU A 80 -15.58 5.77 -5.55
N HIS A 81 -14.83 5.47 -4.50
CA HIS A 81 -15.22 5.69 -3.09
C HIS A 81 -14.11 6.41 -2.31
N PRO A 82 -13.78 7.68 -2.64
CA PRO A 82 -12.61 8.38 -2.08
C PRO A 82 -12.71 8.65 -0.56
N GLY A 83 -13.91 8.59 0.00
CA GLY A 83 -14.15 8.71 1.45
C GLY A 83 -14.14 7.38 2.20
N GLU A 84 -13.99 6.25 1.51
CA GLU A 84 -14.02 4.94 2.14
C GLU A 84 -12.66 4.62 2.79
N HIS A 85 -12.70 4.00 3.97
CA HIS A 85 -11.49 3.55 4.63
C HIS A 85 -10.82 2.43 3.81
N TRP A 86 -9.50 2.46 3.68
CA TRP A 86 -8.72 1.51 2.87
C TRP A 86 -9.03 0.04 3.15
N SER A 87 -9.37 -0.34 4.38
CA SER A 87 -9.71 -1.72 4.75
C SER A 87 -11.02 -2.23 4.13
N ARG A 88 -11.87 -1.33 3.65
CA ARG A 88 -13.17 -1.66 3.05
C ARG A 88 -13.17 -1.63 1.52
N LEU A 89 -12.15 -1.06 0.90
CA LEU A 89 -12.02 -1.00 -0.57
C LEU A 89 -12.17 -2.38 -1.25
N PRO A 90 -11.68 -3.50 -0.68
CA PRO A 90 -11.90 -4.83 -1.27
C PRO A 90 -13.36 -5.21 -1.48
N LEU A 91 -14.30 -4.65 -0.72
CA LEU A 91 -15.73 -4.91 -0.85
C LEU A 91 -16.29 -4.37 -2.18
N HIS A 92 -15.70 -3.32 -2.71
CA HIS A 92 -16.11 -2.62 -3.94
C HIS A 92 -15.47 -3.21 -5.21
N ARG A 93 -14.66 -4.28 -5.10
CA ARG A 93 -13.94 -4.89 -6.23
C ARG A 93 -14.82 -5.21 -7.44
N LYS A 94 -16.09 -5.57 -7.22
CA LYS A 94 -17.01 -5.92 -8.31
C LYS A 94 -17.47 -4.71 -9.13
N GLU A 95 -17.37 -3.52 -8.56
CA GLU A 95 -17.81 -2.27 -9.18
C GLU A 95 -16.81 -1.77 -10.23
N SER A 96 -15.53 -2.16 -10.11
CA SER A 96 -14.50 -1.77 -11.07
C SER A 96 -14.67 -2.49 -12.41
N PRO A 97 -14.50 -1.78 -13.54
CA PRO A 97 -14.57 -2.38 -14.87
C PRO A 97 -13.56 -3.53 -15.02
N PRO A 98 -13.95 -4.69 -15.61
CA PRO A 98 -13.04 -5.83 -15.78
C PRO A 98 -11.75 -5.49 -16.53
N SER A 99 -11.83 -4.58 -17.51
CA SER A 99 -10.68 -4.12 -18.31
C SER A 99 -9.62 -3.34 -17.54
N SER A 100 -9.97 -2.84 -16.37
CA SER A 100 -9.07 -2.08 -15.50
C SER A 100 -8.56 -2.88 -14.30
N ARG A 101 -8.85 -4.18 -14.26
CA ARG A 101 -8.40 -5.09 -13.21
C ARG A 101 -7.14 -5.82 -13.65
N VAL A 102 -6.03 -5.59 -12.95
CA VAL A 102 -4.78 -6.32 -13.16
C VAL A 102 -4.51 -7.17 -11.91
N SER A 103 -4.59 -8.49 -12.05
CA SER A 103 -4.85 -9.37 -10.93
C SER A 103 -3.70 -9.65 -9.97
N GLN A 104 -2.43 -9.55 -10.34
CA GLN A 104 -1.39 -10.18 -9.50
C GLN A 104 -0.10 -9.37 -9.31
N TRP A 105 0.19 -8.40 -10.16
CA TRP A 105 1.49 -7.76 -10.16
C TRP A 105 1.46 -6.42 -9.41
N PRO A 106 2.42 -6.19 -8.51
CA PRO A 106 2.62 -4.85 -7.95
C PRO A 106 2.83 -3.82 -9.06
N PRO A 107 2.33 -2.58 -8.92
CA PRO A 107 2.43 -1.55 -9.94
C PRO A 107 3.84 -1.36 -10.49
N LEU A 108 4.85 -1.34 -9.62
CA LEU A 108 6.26 -1.16 -9.99
C LEU A 108 6.82 -2.27 -10.88
N LEU A 109 6.29 -3.48 -10.83
CA LEU A 109 6.75 -4.59 -11.67
C LEU A 109 6.29 -4.48 -13.13
N ARG A 110 5.36 -3.59 -13.44
CA ARG A 110 4.92 -3.34 -14.83
C ARG A 110 6.03 -2.78 -15.71
N PHE A 111 7.02 -2.12 -15.12
CA PHE A 111 8.17 -1.56 -15.83
C PHE A 111 9.28 -2.59 -16.12
N LEU A 112 9.15 -3.81 -15.60
CA LEU A 112 10.15 -4.85 -15.78
C LEU A 112 9.79 -5.80 -16.94
N PRO A 113 10.80 -6.34 -17.67
CA PRO A 113 10.56 -7.30 -18.75
C PRO A 113 9.79 -8.52 -18.26
N GLU A 114 8.84 -8.99 -19.08
CA GLU A 114 7.87 -10.02 -18.67
C GLU A 114 8.49 -11.37 -18.35
N ASP A 115 9.53 -11.78 -19.07
CA ASP A 115 9.87 -13.19 -19.21
C ASP A 115 10.71 -13.80 -18.07
N GLY A 116 11.38 -13.02 -17.28
CA GLY A 116 12.25 -13.53 -16.20
C GLY A 116 11.85 -13.10 -14.81
N VAL A 117 11.77 -11.79 -14.60
CA VAL A 117 11.59 -11.20 -13.27
C VAL A 117 10.17 -11.42 -12.76
N ARG A 118 9.15 -11.28 -13.63
CA ARG A 118 7.75 -11.54 -13.25
C ARG A 118 7.54 -13.00 -12.87
N ALA A 119 8.08 -13.93 -13.68
CA ALA A 119 7.98 -15.36 -13.39
C ALA A 119 8.73 -15.73 -12.09
N TRP A 120 9.90 -15.14 -11.84
CA TRP A 120 10.62 -15.33 -10.60
C TRP A 120 9.84 -14.77 -9.40
N TYR A 121 9.34 -13.55 -9.52
CA TYR A 121 8.54 -12.90 -8.49
C TYR A 121 7.29 -13.73 -8.16
N GLY A 122 6.52 -14.14 -9.18
CA GLY A 122 5.31 -14.95 -9.00
C GLY A 122 5.57 -16.24 -8.24
N ARG A 123 6.64 -16.97 -8.61
CA ARG A 123 7.05 -18.18 -7.87
C ARG A 123 7.50 -17.90 -6.45
N SER A 124 8.20 -16.78 -6.23
CA SER A 124 8.69 -16.40 -4.90
C SER A 124 7.57 -15.98 -3.99
N VAL A 125 6.60 -15.20 -4.51
CA VAL A 125 5.40 -14.79 -3.77
C VAL A 125 4.51 -15.98 -3.45
N ALA A 126 4.27 -16.90 -4.40
CA ALA A 126 3.51 -18.10 -4.14
C ALA A 126 4.13 -18.92 -3.00
N LYS A 127 5.45 -19.15 -3.04
CA LYS A 127 6.16 -19.85 -1.95
C LYS A 127 6.08 -19.13 -0.60
N LEU A 128 6.09 -17.79 -0.61
CA LEU A 128 5.94 -17.02 0.61
C LEU A 128 4.52 -17.12 1.17
N LEU A 129 3.52 -17.01 0.31
CA LEU A 129 2.10 -17.14 0.70
C LEU A 129 1.81 -18.53 1.25
N ASP A 130 2.29 -19.59 0.61
CA ASP A 130 2.17 -20.96 1.11
C ASP A 130 2.78 -21.12 2.51
N ARG A 131 3.94 -20.49 2.76
CA ARG A 131 4.57 -20.49 4.09
C ARG A 131 3.76 -19.71 5.11
N LEU A 132 3.24 -18.54 4.74
CA LEU A 132 2.43 -17.70 5.62
C LEU A 132 1.09 -18.39 5.93
N GLU A 133 0.50 -19.06 4.96
CA GLU A 133 -0.71 -19.85 5.13
C GLU A 133 -0.47 -21.06 6.05
N GLY A 134 0.62 -21.79 5.86
CA GLY A 134 1.07 -22.82 6.79
C GLY A 134 1.31 -22.30 8.20
N TRP A 135 1.84 -21.11 8.32
CA TRP A 135 2.01 -20.40 9.60
C TRP A 135 0.67 -20.00 10.24
N ALA A 136 -0.29 -19.54 9.44
CA ALA A 136 -1.62 -19.15 9.92
C ALA A 136 -2.43 -20.36 10.41
N LEU A 137 -2.28 -21.50 9.75
CA LEU A 137 -2.94 -22.76 10.12
C LEU A 137 -2.35 -23.38 11.42
N HIS A 138 -1.05 -23.17 11.67
CA HIS A 138 -0.37 -23.67 12.85
C HIS A 138 0.36 -22.57 13.64
N PRO A 139 -0.36 -21.57 14.16
CA PRO A 139 0.28 -20.44 14.83
C PRO A 139 0.94 -20.87 16.14
N GLY A 140 2.20 -20.49 16.32
CA GLY A 140 2.92 -20.61 17.58
C GLY A 140 2.31 -19.76 18.70
N PRO A 141 2.74 -19.93 19.97
CA PRO A 141 2.16 -19.23 21.13
C PRO A 141 2.15 -17.70 20.98
N ILE A 142 3.24 -17.13 20.47
CA ILE A 142 3.39 -15.68 20.26
C ILE A 142 2.45 -15.19 19.16
N GLN A 143 2.34 -15.93 18.07
CA GLN A 143 1.45 -15.58 16.95
C GLN A 143 -0.02 -15.67 17.35
N ARG A 144 -0.40 -16.66 18.15
CA ARG A 144 -1.76 -16.73 18.73
C ARG A 144 -2.06 -15.53 19.62
N LEU A 145 -1.08 -15.07 20.39
CA LEU A 145 -1.21 -13.87 21.22
C LEU A 145 -1.41 -12.63 20.35
N MET A 146 -0.58 -12.44 19.32
CA MET A 146 -0.67 -11.30 18.38
C MET A 146 -2.01 -11.29 17.64
N LEU A 147 -2.46 -12.43 17.12
CA LEU A 147 -3.75 -12.55 16.44
C LEU A 147 -4.92 -12.23 17.38
N ARG A 148 -4.89 -12.70 18.64
CA ARG A 148 -5.91 -12.39 19.65
C ARG A 148 -5.91 -10.90 20.00
N THR A 149 -4.74 -10.28 20.16
CA THR A 149 -4.62 -8.86 20.48
C THR A 149 -5.14 -8.01 19.33
N HIS A 150 -4.80 -8.37 18.10
CA HIS A 150 -5.27 -7.68 16.90
C HIS A 150 -6.79 -7.83 16.70
N ALA A 151 -7.31 -9.04 16.86
CA ALA A 151 -8.75 -9.30 16.78
C ALA A 151 -9.54 -8.53 17.85
N ARG A 152 -9.02 -8.43 19.08
CA ARG A 152 -9.65 -7.61 20.14
C ARG A 152 -9.62 -6.13 19.83
N ALA A 153 -8.49 -5.61 19.34
CA ALA A 153 -8.37 -4.22 18.94
C ALA A 153 -9.35 -3.86 17.80
N MET A 154 -9.46 -4.72 16.80
CA MET A 154 -10.42 -4.56 15.70
C MET A 154 -11.87 -4.64 16.17
N ALA A 155 -12.21 -5.59 17.03
CA ALA A 155 -13.56 -5.69 17.61
C ALA A 155 -13.94 -4.42 18.39
N THR A 156 -13.01 -3.87 19.18
CA THR A 156 -13.22 -2.63 19.94
C THR A 156 -13.40 -1.42 19.01
N LEU A 157 -12.66 -1.37 17.90
CA LEU A 157 -12.81 -0.31 16.90
C LEU A 157 -14.16 -0.41 16.19
N LEU A 158 -14.57 -1.61 15.79
CA LEU A 158 -15.86 -1.85 15.13
C LEU A 158 -17.06 -1.47 16.04
N GLN A 159 -16.96 -1.73 17.35
CA GLN A 159 -17.99 -1.32 18.31
C GLN A 159 -18.10 0.20 18.50
N LYS A 160 -17.03 0.95 18.22
CA LYS A 160 -17.00 2.41 18.32
C LYS A 160 -17.43 3.13 17.05
N LEU A 161 -17.58 2.42 15.94
CA LEU A 161 -18.11 3.01 14.71
C LEU A 161 -19.59 3.32 14.92
N PRO A 162 -20.06 4.53 14.57
CA PRO A 162 -21.49 4.84 14.63
C PRO A 162 -22.24 3.87 13.73
N GLN A 163 -23.16 3.12 14.33
CA GLN A 163 -24.12 2.35 13.56
C GLN A 163 -24.97 3.37 12.82
N HIS A 164 -24.76 3.56 11.53
CA HIS A 164 -25.70 4.28 10.70
C HIS A 164 -26.99 3.47 10.74
N GLY A 165 -27.87 3.90 11.63
CA GLY A 165 -29.24 3.42 11.70
C GLY A 165 -29.96 3.80 10.43
N ASP A 166 -30.71 2.86 9.94
CA ASP A 166 -31.70 3.03 8.88
C ASP A 166 -32.56 4.26 9.16
N SER A 167 -32.55 5.20 8.25
CA SER A 167 -33.57 6.25 8.13
C SER A 167 -33.87 6.48 6.66
#